data_ae41f532f4eec190d307b22b8bb9fb3a
#
_entry.id   ae41f532f4eec190d307b22b8bb9fb3a
#
_cell.length_a   1.000
_cell.length_b   1.000
_cell.length_c   1.000
_cell.angle_alpha   90.00
_cell.angle_beta   90.00
_cell.angle_gamma   90.00
#
_symmetry.space_group_name_H-M   'P 1'
#
loop_
_entity.id
_entity.type
_entity.pdbx_description
1 polymer ?
#
loop_
_entity_poly.entity_id
_entity_poly.type
_entity_poly.pdbx_seq_one_letter_code
_entity_poly.pdbx_strand_id
1 'polypeptide(L)'
;LTLTPGESNTNESGIAQATLAGVAFGEQTVTAPLANTGASDNKTVHFIGDTTAAKIIELAPDPGSIIAGTPQNSTGSVITATVIDNNGFPVKGVTVNFTSNAATAEMTNGGQAVTNEQGKATVTYTNTRSSIESGARPDTVEASLENGSSTLSTSINVNADASTAHLTLLQALLDTVSAGDTTNLYIEV
;
A
#
# COMPACT_ATOMS: atom_id res chain seq x y z
N LEU A 1 16.53 -22.24 10.28
CA LEU A 1 15.90 -23.01 11.34
C LEU A 1 16.96 -23.62 12.21
N THR A 2 16.93 -23.34 13.51
CA THR A 2 17.91 -23.89 14.46
C THR A 2 17.16 -24.53 15.62
N LEU A 3 17.52 -25.79 15.93
CA LEU A 3 17.08 -26.51 17.12
C LEU A 3 18.17 -26.46 18.19
N THR A 4 17.80 -26.15 19.43
CA THR A 4 18.73 -26.11 20.55
C THR A 4 18.10 -26.79 21.78
N PRO A 5 18.67 -27.88 22.29
CA PRO A 5 19.74 -28.67 21.70
C PRO A 5 19.28 -29.41 20.42
N GLY A 6 20.20 -29.73 19.50
CA GLY A 6 19.91 -30.54 18.30
C GLY A 6 19.58 -32.00 18.63
N GLU A 7 20.04 -32.49 19.76
CA GLU A 7 19.74 -33.80 20.34
C GLU A 7 19.33 -33.62 21.81
N SER A 8 18.34 -34.37 22.27
CA SER A 8 17.85 -34.33 23.65
C SER A 8 17.45 -35.73 24.09
N ASN A 9 17.88 -36.11 25.29
CA ASN A 9 17.42 -37.34 25.95
C ASN A 9 16.07 -37.14 26.58
N THR A 10 15.26 -38.19 26.61
CA THR A 10 14.00 -38.20 27.36
C THR A 10 14.24 -38.24 28.85
N ASN A 11 13.43 -37.50 29.61
CA ASN A 11 13.36 -37.60 31.07
C ASN A 11 12.62 -38.88 31.52
N GLU A 12 12.44 -39.06 32.83
CA GLU A 12 11.73 -40.20 33.42
C GLU A 12 10.28 -40.35 32.94
N SER A 13 9.67 -39.29 32.46
CA SER A 13 8.33 -39.28 31.88
C SER A 13 8.33 -39.53 30.36
N GLY A 14 9.49 -39.84 29.77
CA GLY A 14 9.61 -40.08 28.33
C GLY A 14 9.58 -38.81 27.47
N ILE A 15 9.77 -37.61 28.04
CA ILE A 15 9.71 -36.32 27.36
C ILE A 15 11.12 -35.79 27.05
N ALA A 16 11.40 -35.47 25.80
CA ALA A 16 12.53 -34.69 25.35
C ALA A 16 12.07 -33.30 24.91
N GLN A 17 12.90 -32.28 25.11
CA GLN A 17 12.59 -30.90 24.75
C GLN A 17 13.71 -30.26 23.94
N ALA A 18 13.30 -29.45 22.97
CA ALA A 18 14.20 -28.58 22.23
C ALA A 18 13.48 -27.24 21.94
N THR A 19 14.26 -26.18 21.86
CA THR A 19 13.78 -24.86 21.44
C THR A 19 14.02 -24.71 19.94
N LEU A 20 12.97 -24.32 19.22
CA LEU A 20 13.04 -24.01 17.80
C LEU A 20 13.17 -22.50 17.61
N ALA A 21 14.28 -22.06 16.98
CA ALA A 21 14.46 -20.69 16.51
C ALA A 21 14.46 -20.66 14.99
N GLY A 22 13.62 -19.80 14.39
CA GLY A 22 13.49 -19.65 12.94
C GLY A 22 13.86 -18.25 12.50
N VAL A 23 14.59 -18.17 11.39
CA VAL A 23 14.87 -16.94 10.64
C VAL A 23 14.22 -16.98 9.26
N ALA A 24 13.28 -17.91 9.05
CA ALA A 24 12.52 -18.07 7.81
C ALA A 24 11.03 -17.86 8.09
N PHE A 25 10.39 -17.06 7.24
CA PHE A 25 8.95 -16.84 7.23
C PHE A 25 8.20 -18.04 6.65
N GLY A 26 7.00 -18.30 7.13
CA GLY A 26 6.09 -19.31 6.59
C GLY A 26 6.19 -20.67 7.29
N GLU A 27 5.75 -21.71 6.61
CA GLU A 27 5.71 -23.06 7.14
C GLU A 27 7.10 -23.70 7.21
N GLN A 28 7.42 -24.24 8.36
CA GLN A 28 8.64 -24.99 8.61
C GLN A 28 8.28 -26.34 9.23
N THR A 29 8.79 -27.44 8.65
CA THR A 29 8.59 -28.77 9.21
C THR A 29 9.76 -29.16 10.09
N VAL A 30 9.46 -29.51 11.33
CA VAL A 30 10.42 -30.08 12.29
C VAL A 30 10.19 -31.58 12.36
N THR A 31 11.25 -32.35 12.18
CA THR A 31 11.23 -33.82 12.30
C THR A 31 12.04 -34.24 13.50
N ALA A 32 11.47 -35.09 14.35
CA ALA A 32 12.12 -35.69 15.53
C ALA A 32 12.34 -37.19 15.26
N PRO A 33 13.56 -37.59 14.86
CA PRO A 33 13.90 -39.02 14.72
C PRO A 33 14.24 -39.61 16.09
N LEU A 34 13.81 -40.82 16.35
CA LEU A 34 14.23 -41.59 17.52
C LEU A 34 15.47 -42.45 17.17
N ALA A 35 16.58 -42.17 17.86
CA ALA A 35 17.85 -42.87 17.58
C ALA A 35 17.70 -44.38 17.66
N ASN A 36 18.38 -45.09 16.75
CA ASN A 36 18.48 -46.55 16.67
C ASN A 36 17.17 -47.33 16.41
N THR A 37 16.05 -46.64 16.14
CA THR A 37 14.77 -47.32 15.91
C THR A 37 14.23 -47.16 14.49
N GLY A 38 14.70 -46.15 13.77
CA GLY A 38 14.12 -45.73 12.48
C GLY A 38 12.75 -45.06 12.58
N ALA A 39 12.21 -44.91 13.79
CA ALA A 39 10.98 -44.17 14.02
C ALA A 39 11.20 -42.66 14.01
N SER A 40 10.28 -41.91 13.42
CA SER A 40 10.30 -40.44 13.43
C SER A 40 8.89 -39.92 13.37
N ASP A 41 8.70 -38.70 13.90
CA ASP A 41 7.49 -37.92 13.72
C ASP A 41 7.84 -36.48 13.32
N ASN A 42 6.87 -35.77 12.74
CA ASN A 42 7.08 -34.39 12.28
C ASN A 42 5.94 -33.49 12.69
N LYS A 43 6.25 -32.18 12.80
CA LYS A 43 5.29 -31.15 13.06
C LYS A 43 5.60 -29.89 12.23
N THR A 44 4.59 -29.33 11.62
CA THR A 44 4.69 -28.03 10.96
C THR A 44 4.49 -26.91 11.96
N VAL A 45 5.38 -25.91 11.91
CA VAL A 45 5.32 -24.67 12.67
C VAL A 45 5.29 -23.50 11.71
N HIS A 46 4.36 -22.57 11.91
CA HIS A 46 4.25 -21.34 11.14
C HIS A 46 5.03 -20.22 11.81
N PHE A 47 5.99 -19.63 11.10
CA PHE A 47 6.66 -18.41 11.49
C PHE A 47 5.98 -17.22 10.81
N ILE A 48 5.49 -16.28 11.60
CA ILE A 48 4.81 -15.06 11.16
C ILE A 48 5.64 -13.84 11.56
N GLY A 49 5.44 -12.72 10.86
CA GLY A 49 6.07 -11.46 11.21
C GLY A 49 5.57 -10.93 12.55
N ASP A 50 6.45 -10.26 13.29
CA ASP A 50 6.15 -9.66 14.60
C ASP A 50 5.33 -8.38 14.42
N THR A 51 4.06 -8.42 14.85
CA THR A 51 3.15 -7.27 14.77
C THR A 51 3.58 -6.09 15.63
N THR A 52 4.35 -6.34 16.71
CA THR A 52 4.84 -5.28 17.60
C THR A 52 6.01 -4.49 17.03
N ALA A 53 6.71 -5.09 16.06
CA ALA A 53 7.83 -4.50 15.34
C ALA A 53 7.45 -4.12 13.88
N ALA A 54 6.15 -4.04 13.58
CA ALA A 54 5.64 -3.74 12.25
C ALA A 54 6.03 -2.33 11.80
N LYS A 55 6.42 -2.20 10.51
CA LYS A 55 6.70 -0.93 9.85
C LYS A 55 6.28 -0.97 8.38
N ILE A 56 5.79 0.16 7.88
CA ILE A 56 5.52 0.35 6.45
C ILE A 56 6.85 0.65 5.76
N ILE A 57 7.20 -0.13 4.75
CA ILE A 57 8.44 0.03 3.99
C ILE A 57 8.21 0.53 2.56
N GLU A 58 6.99 0.40 2.06
CA GLU A 58 6.62 0.80 0.72
C GLU A 58 5.16 1.27 0.70
N LEU A 59 4.91 2.30 -0.08
CA LEU A 59 3.57 2.81 -0.40
C LEU A 59 3.53 3.11 -1.90
N ALA A 60 2.87 2.24 -2.66
CA ALA A 60 2.87 2.28 -4.12
C ALA A 60 1.46 2.47 -4.67
N PRO A 61 1.21 3.56 -5.44
CA PRO A 61 -0.02 3.74 -6.22
C PRO A 61 0.12 3.05 -7.59
N ASP A 62 -0.91 2.35 -8.03
CA ASP A 62 -0.99 1.74 -9.35
C ASP A 62 -2.40 1.94 -9.94
N PRO A 63 -2.53 2.73 -11.04
CA PRO A 63 -1.52 3.58 -11.66
C PRO A 63 -1.15 4.80 -10.78
N GLY A 64 0.05 5.35 -10.98
CA GLY A 64 0.51 6.58 -10.31
C GLY A 64 -0.13 7.87 -10.84
N SER A 65 -1.04 7.76 -11.81
CA SER A 65 -1.77 8.87 -12.42
C SER A 65 -3.20 8.45 -12.72
N ILE A 66 -4.17 9.30 -12.35
CA ILE A 66 -5.60 9.05 -12.56
C ILE A 66 -6.27 10.26 -13.22
N ILE A 67 -7.48 10.06 -13.71
CA ILE A 67 -8.36 11.13 -14.20
C ILE A 67 -9.37 11.43 -13.10
N ALA A 68 -9.47 12.70 -12.70
CA ALA A 68 -10.53 13.17 -11.83
C ALA A 68 -11.86 13.21 -12.60
N GLY A 69 -12.95 12.88 -11.93
CA GLY A 69 -14.24 12.91 -12.59
C GLY A 69 -15.40 12.63 -11.63
N THR A 70 -16.58 12.47 -12.19
CA THR A 70 -17.73 11.97 -11.44
C THR A 70 -17.45 10.53 -10.98
N PRO A 71 -18.13 10.03 -9.92
CA PRO A 71 -17.95 8.64 -9.45
C PRO A 71 -18.12 7.58 -10.55
N GLN A 72 -18.82 7.91 -11.65
CA GLN A 72 -19.03 7.02 -12.79
C GLN A 72 -17.90 7.06 -13.82
N ASN A 73 -17.14 8.17 -13.88
CA ASN A 73 -16.12 8.42 -14.93
C ASN A 73 -14.71 8.64 -14.39
N SER A 74 -14.51 8.63 -13.07
CA SER A 74 -13.17 8.71 -12.48
C SER A 74 -12.42 7.39 -12.65
N THR A 75 -11.14 7.48 -12.96
CA THR A 75 -10.26 6.33 -12.87
C THR A 75 -9.71 6.20 -11.44
N GLY A 76 -9.58 4.97 -10.94
CA GLY A 76 -9.05 4.72 -9.62
C GLY A 76 -7.57 4.32 -9.66
N SER A 77 -6.87 4.56 -8.57
CA SER A 77 -5.53 4.01 -8.29
C SER A 77 -5.61 3.05 -7.11
N VAL A 78 -5.07 1.87 -7.26
CA VAL A 78 -4.90 0.92 -6.14
C VAL A 78 -3.64 1.31 -5.39
N ILE A 79 -3.79 1.70 -4.13
CA ILE A 79 -2.66 2.05 -3.27
C ILE A 79 -2.36 0.86 -2.40
N THR A 80 -1.12 0.38 -2.47
CA THR A 80 -0.63 -0.77 -1.70
C THR A 80 0.41 -0.31 -0.70
N ALA A 81 0.16 -0.56 0.59
CA ALA A 81 1.15 -0.47 1.64
C ALA A 81 1.75 -1.85 1.92
N THR A 82 3.09 -1.94 1.96
CA THR A 82 3.81 -3.16 2.33
C THR A 82 4.37 -3.01 3.74
N VAL A 83 4.01 -3.94 4.63
CA VAL A 83 4.37 -3.93 6.04
C VAL A 83 5.24 -5.15 6.36
N ILE A 84 6.39 -4.88 6.98
CA ILE A 84 7.32 -5.92 7.45
C ILE A 84 7.72 -5.68 8.91
N ASP A 85 8.28 -6.68 9.56
CA ASP A 85 8.93 -6.54 10.86
C ASP A 85 10.43 -6.15 10.74
N ASN A 86 11.13 -6.08 11.88
CA ASN A 86 12.55 -5.74 11.91
C ASN A 86 13.47 -6.80 11.27
N ASN A 87 12.97 -8.01 11.06
CA ASN A 87 13.70 -9.11 10.40
C ASN A 87 13.41 -9.16 8.89
N GLY A 88 12.54 -8.28 8.39
CA GLY A 88 12.13 -8.26 6.99
C GLY A 88 10.98 -9.21 6.67
N PHE A 89 10.31 -9.80 7.66
CA PHE A 89 9.19 -10.71 7.43
C PHE A 89 7.88 -9.96 7.25
N PRO A 90 7.03 -10.36 6.29
CA PRO A 90 5.73 -9.76 6.09
C PRO A 90 4.86 -9.89 7.36
N VAL A 91 4.20 -8.81 7.75
CA VAL A 91 3.34 -8.79 8.92
C VAL A 91 1.88 -8.83 8.50
N LYS A 92 1.17 -9.90 8.87
CA LYS A 92 -0.26 -10.10 8.64
C LYS A 92 -1.08 -9.53 9.78
N GLY A 93 -2.30 -9.05 9.47
CA GLY A 93 -3.32 -8.72 10.47
C GLY A 93 -3.17 -7.35 11.12
N VAL A 94 -2.31 -6.48 10.58
CA VAL A 94 -2.13 -5.11 11.06
C VAL A 94 -3.02 -4.17 10.26
N THR A 95 -3.73 -3.28 10.95
CA THR A 95 -4.55 -2.23 10.33
C THR A 95 -3.66 -1.09 9.84
N VAL A 96 -3.83 -0.74 8.56
CA VAL A 96 -3.22 0.43 7.93
C VAL A 96 -4.32 1.44 7.63
N ASN A 97 -4.13 2.70 8.06
CA ASN A 97 -4.99 3.83 7.77
C ASN A 97 -4.37 4.65 6.65
N PHE A 98 -5.15 4.90 5.60
CA PHE A 98 -4.76 5.73 4.46
C PHE A 98 -5.54 7.04 4.52
N THR A 99 -4.84 8.15 4.35
CA THR A 99 -5.42 9.50 4.31
C THR A 99 -4.91 10.26 3.10
N SER A 100 -5.63 11.28 2.66
CA SER A 100 -5.21 12.17 1.58
C SER A 100 -5.34 13.63 1.99
N ASN A 101 -4.48 14.47 1.44
CA ASN A 101 -4.58 15.92 1.56
C ASN A 101 -5.68 16.55 0.68
N ALA A 102 -6.24 15.79 -0.26
CA ALA A 102 -7.30 16.26 -1.16
C ALA A 102 -8.68 16.06 -0.54
N ALA A 103 -9.44 17.15 -0.37
CA ALA A 103 -10.79 17.11 0.22
C ALA A 103 -11.82 16.35 -0.63
N THR A 104 -11.55 16.19 -1.93
CA THR A 104 -12.40 15.48 -2.90
C THR A 104 -11.94 14.04 -3.15
N ALA A 105 -10.96 13.58 -2.39
CA ALA A 105 -10.48 12.19 -2.46
C ALA A 105 -11.44 11.25 -1.75
N GLU A 106 -11.69 10.11 -2.36
CA GLU A 106 -12.43 9.00 -1.77
C GLU A 106 -11.55 7.74 -1.74
N MET A 107 -11.69 6.97 -0.70
CA MET A 107 -10.96 5.70 -0.55
C MET A 107 -11.93 4.60 -0.13
N THR A 108 -11.73 3.41 -0.70
CA THR A 108 -12.51 2.24 -0.27
C THR A 108 -12.36 1.98 1.23
N ASN A 109 -13.43 1.49 1.86
CA ASN A 109 -13.47 1.19 3.30
C ASN A 109 -13.11 2.36 4.22
N GLY A 110 -13.36 3.62 3.78
CA GLY A 110 -13.00 4.81 4.56
C GLY A 110 -11.47 4.97 4.75
N GLY A 111 -10.68 4.41 3.86
CA GLY A 111 -9.21 4.48 3.95
C GLY A 111 -8.60 3.48 4.91
N GLN A 112 -9.28 2.41 5.30
CA GLN A 112 -8.72 1.37 6.17
C GLN A 112 -8.56 0.03 5.43
N ALA A 113 -7.43 -0.63 5.66
CA ALA A 113 -7.20 -1.99 5.19
C ALA A 113 -6.32 -2.78 6.17
N VAL A 114 -6.55 -4.09 6.23
CA VAL A 114 -5.75 -5.01 7.07
C VAL A 114 -4.75 -5.75 6.20
N THR A 115 -3.52 -5.89 6.66
CA THR A 115 -2.47 -6.60 5.91
C THR A 115 -2.78 -8.08 5.75
N ASN A 116 -2.55 -8.59 4.54
CA ASN A 116 -2.68 -10.01 4.20
C ASN A 116 -1.41 -10.82 4.59
N GLU A 117 -1.33 -12.08 4.17
CA GLU A 117 -0.18 -12.97 4.45
C GLU A 117 1.14 -12.49 3.85
N GLN A 118 1.09 -11.67 2.80
CA GLN A 118 2.25 -11.04 2.18
C GLN A 118 2.60 -9.68 2.79
N GLY A 119 1.94 -9.30 3.90
CA GLY A 119 2.12 -8.00 4.55
C GLY A 119 1.56 -6.82 3.76
N LYS A 120 0.63 -7.06 2.82
CA LYS A 120 0.07 -6.01 1.96
C LYS A 120 -1.33 -5.60 2.40
N ALA A 121 -1.54 -4.29 2.56
CA ALA A 121 -2.84 -3.65 2.74
C ALA A 121 -3.15 -2.76 1.53
N THR A 122 -4.37 -2.82 0.98
CA THR A 122 -4.74 -2.10 -0.24
C THR A 122 -6.04 -1.35 -0.07
N VAL A 123 -6.09 -0.14 -0.65
CA VAL A 123 -7.30 0.66 -0.86
C VAL A 123 -7.34 1.15 -2.29
N THR A 124 -8.55 1.40 -2.83
CA THR A 124 -8.72 2.11 -4.09
C THR A 124 -8.94 3.58 -3.80
N TYR A 125 -8.11 4.41 -4.37
CA TYR A 125 -8.18 5.86 -4.33
C TYR A 125 -8.86 6.39 -5.58
N THR A 126 -9.83 7.31 -5.42
CA THR A 126 -10.46 8.07 -6.50
C THR A 126 -10.53 9.54 -6.12
N ASN A 127 -10.66 10.43 -7.10
CA ASN A 127 -10.82 11.86 -6.85
C ASN A 127 -11.92 12.42 -7.74
N THR A 128 -12.91 13.08 -7.12
CA THR A 128 -14.09 13.65 -7.79
C THR A 128 -13.94 15.16 -8.04
N ARG A 129 -12.73 15.70 -8.00
CA ARG A 129 -12.43 17.12 -8.25
C ARG A 129 -13.05 17.58 -9.57
N SER A 130 -13.91 18.60 -9.50
CA SER A 130 -14.65 19.11 -10.67
C SER A 130 -13.88 20.19 -11.46
N SER A 131 -12.86 20.80 -10.85
CA SER A 131 -12.00 21.78 -11.53
C SER A 131 -10.55 21.50 -11.17
N ILE A 132 -9.71 21.33 -12.18
CA ILE A 132 -8.27 21.29 -12.02
C ILE A 132 -7.78 22.67 -12.45
N GLU A 133 -7.40 23.49 -11.47
CA GLU A 133 -6.63 24.71 -11.76
C GLU A 133 -5.41 24.30 -12.58
N SER A 134 -5.11 25.05 -13.61
CA SER A 134 -4.14 24.76 -14.68
C SER A 134 -2.91 23.97 -14.22
N GLY A 135 -2.84 22.71 -14.63
CA GLY A 135 -1.76 21.78 -14.36
C GLY A 135 -2.18 20.61 -13.44
N ALA A 136 -1.68 19.42 -13.75
CA ALA A 136 -1.84 18.27 -12.87
C ALA A 136 -1.23 18.58 -11.50
N ARG A 137 -2.03 18.55 -10.44
CA ARG A 137 -1.53 18.65 -9.07
C ARG A 137 -1.42 17.25 -8.50
N PRO A 138 -0.26 16.87 -7.97
CA PRO A 138 -0.16 15.63 -7.23
C PRO A 138 -0.95 15.74 -5.92
N ASP A 139 -1.81 14.76 -5.67
CA ASP A 139 -2.37 14.53 -4.35
C ASP A 139 -1.38 13.71 -3.55
N THR A 140 -1.25 14.01 -2.27
CA THR A 140 -0.43 13.22 -1.35
C THR A 140 -1.32 12.25 -0.61
N VAL A 141 -0.95 10.98 -0.62
CA VAL A 141 -1.55 9.94 0.21
C VAL A 141 -0.54 9.50 1.26
N GLU A 142 -1.00 9.46 2.50
CA GLU A 142 -0.23 8.95 3.63
C GLU A 142 -0.86 7.64 4.12
N ALA A 143 -0.01 6.66 4.39
CA ALA A 143 -0.36 5.44 5.11
C ALA A 143 0.27 5.45 6.49
N SER A 144 -0.50 5.08 7.51
CA SER A 144 -0.04 4.97 8.89
C SER A 144 -0.52 3.67 9.53
N LEU A 145 0.30 3.08 10.40
CA LEU A 145 -0.17 1.99 11.24
C LEU A 145 -1.11 2.54 12.32
N GLU A 146 -2.11 1.76 12.71
CA GLU A 146 -3.11 2.17 13.71
C GLU A 146 -2.49 2.65 15.03
N ASN A 147 -1.37 2.08 15.43
CA ASN A 147 -0.63 2.50 16.64
C ASN A 147 0.27 3.74 16.43
N GLY A 148 0.28 4.32 15.22
CA GLY A 148 1.10 5.49 14.87
C GLY A 148 2.61 5.25 14.82
N SER A 149 3.06 4.00 14.93
CA SER A 149 4.50 3.67 15.00
C SER A 149 5.24 3.83 13.68
N SER A 150 4.53 3.86 12.55
CA SER A 150 5.13 3.99 11.22
C SER A 150 4.18 4.72 10.28
N THR A 151 4.71 5.67 9.52
CA THR A 151 4.01 6.41 8.47
C THR A 151 4.85 6.47 7.21
N LEU A 152 4.21 6.51 6.05
CA LEU A 152 4.85 6.69 4.75
C LEU A 152 3.90 7.42 3.81
N SER A 153 4.45 8.31 2.96
CA SER A 153 3.66 9.09 2.00
C SER A 153 4.07 8.80 0.57
N THR A 154 3.12 8.91 -0.35
CA THR A 154 3.32 8.84 -1.80
C THR A 154 2.48 9.89 -2.51
N SER A 155 2.74 10.12 -3.79
CA SER A 155 1.99 11.08 -4.61
C SER A 155 1.26 10.38 -5.75
N ILE A 156 0.06 10.88 -6.07
CA ILE A 156 -0.75 10.45 -7.21
C ILE A 156 -1.01 11.69 -8.07
N ASN A 157 -0.70 11.62 -9.37
CA ASN A 157 -1.04 12.68 -10.31
C ASN A 157 -2.53 12.60 -10.67
N VAL A 158 -3.27 13.69 -10.44
CA VAL A 158 -4.68 13.78 -10.76
C VAL A 158 -4.87 14.74 -11.93
N ASN A 159 -5.32 14.21 -13.06
CA ASN A 159 -5.48 14.94 -14.31
C ASN A 159 -6.95 15.26 -14.57
N ALA A 160 -7.22 16.33 -15.35
CA ALA A 160 -8.55 16.60 -15.88
C ALA A 160 -8.93 15.55 -16.94
N ASP A 161 -10.22 15.29 -17.08
CA ASP A 161 -10.75 14.53 -18.20
C ASP A 161 -10.81 15.43 -19.44
N ALA A 162 -9.86 15.24 -20.35
CA ALA A 162 -9.79 16.00 -21.59
C ALA A 162 -11.01 15.79 -22.50
N SER A 163 -11.76 14.68 -22.33
CA SER A 163 -12.98 14.43 -23.11
C SER A 163 -14.13 15.35 -22.73
N THR A 164 -14.10 15.94 -21.55
CA THR A 164 -15.10 16.90 -21.04
C THR A 164 -14.65 18.36 -21.16
N ALA A 165 -13.45 18.60 -21.70
CA ALA A 165 -12.92 19.93 -21.88
C ALA A 165 -13.83 20.75 -22.82
N HIS A 166 -14.14 21.97 -22.44
CA HIS A 166 -14.90 22.93 -23.26
C HIS A 166 -14.31 24.32 -23.10
N LEU A 167 -14.51 25.12 -24.13
CA LEU A 167 -14.05 26.49 -24.13
C LEU A 167 -14.90 27.32 -23.15
N THR A 168 -14.28 27.89 -22.12
CA THR A 168 -14.96 28.71 -21.10
C THR A 168 -14.86 30.20 -21.44
N LEU A 169 -13.76 30.60 -22.09
CA LEU A 169 -13.51 31.99 -22.43
C LEU A 169 -12.79 32.09 -23.77
N LEU A 170 -13.24 33.00 -24.62
CA LEU A 170 -12.51 33.48 -25.77
C LEU A 170 -12.49 35.02 -25.71
N GLN A 171 -11.33 35.61 -25.50
CA GLN A 171 -11.17 37.05 -25.39
C GLN A 171 -10.07 37.55 -26.34
N ALA A 172 -10.34 38.59 -27.08
CA ALA A 172 -9.34 39.36 -27.82
C ALA A 172 -8.76 40.46 -26.93
N LEU A 173 -7.45 40.68 -27.02
CA LEU A 173 -6.81 41.80 -26.33
C LEU A 173 -7.34 43.16 -26.83
N LEU A 174 -7.65 43.22 -28.12
CA LEU A 174 -8.30 44.36 -28.74
C LEU A 174 -9.51 43.86 -29.51
N ASP A 175 -10.67 44.40 -29.28
CA ASP A 175 -11.90 44.08 -29.99
C ASP A 175 -11.93 44.65 -31.44
N THR A 176 -11.10 45.66 -31.69
CA THR A 176 -10.97 46.32 -32.97
C THR A 176 -9.51 46.53 -33.32
N VAL A 177 -9.11 46.06 -34.50
CA VAL A 177 -7.75 46.22 -35.06
C VAL A 177 -7.84 46.77 -36.47
N SER A 178 -6.87 47.62 -36.90
CA SER A 178 -6.81 48.11 -38.24
C SER A 178 -6.45 46.98 -39.22
N ALA A 179 -6.88 47.11 -40.47
CA ALA A 179 -6.55 46.14 -41.49
C ALA A 179 -5.01 46.06 -41.67
N GLY A 180 -4.47 44.86 -41.51
CA GLY A 180 -3.04 44.59 -41.52
C GLY A 180 -2.38 44.49 -40.14
N ASP A 181 -3.07 44.90 -39.09
CA ASP A 181 -2.60 44.72 -37.71
C ASP A 181 -3.03 43.37 -37.14
N THR A 182 -2.47 43.01 -35.95
CA THR A 182 -2.75 41.76 -35.25
C THR A 182 -3.22 42.01 -33.82
N THR A 183 -4.06 41.10 -33.30
CA THR A 183 -4.41 41.04 -31.87
C THR A 183 -4.17 39.65 -31.37
N ASN A 184 -3.92 39.54 -30.05
CA ASN A 184 -3.82 38.26 -29.37
C ASN A 184 -5.21 37.78 -28.94
N LEU A 185 -5.47 36.51 -29.14
CA LEU A 185 -6.65 35.83 -28.62
C LEU A 185 -6.24 34.99 -27.40
N TYR A 186 -6.97 35.10 -26.33
CA TYR A 186 -6.82 34.28 -25.14
C TYR A 186 -7.95 33.27 -25.09
N ILE A 187 -7.57 32.00 -24.86
CA ILE A 187 -8.50 30.86 -24.80
C ILE A 187 -8.34 30.23 -23.42
N GLU A 188 -9.44 30.04 -22.72
CA GLU A 188 -9.50 29.28 -21.47
C GLU A 188 -10.36 28.03 -21.69
N VAL A 189 -9.85 26.88 -21.27
CA VAL A 189 -10.46 25.56 -21.47
C VAL A 189 -10.69 24.86 -20.13
#